data_e8bf709995731200f96a47de9470cb04
#
_entry.id   e8bf709995731200f96a47de9470cb04
#
_cell.length_a   1.000
_cell.length_b   1.000
_cell.length_c   1.000
_cell.angle_alpha   90.00
_cell.angle_beta   90.00
_cell.angle_gamma   90.00
#
_symmetry.space_group_name_H-M   'P 1'
#
loop_
_entity.id
_entity.type
_entity.pdbx_description
1 polymer ?
#
loop_
_entity_poly.entity_id
_entity_poly.type
_entity_poly.pdbx_seq_one_letter_code
_entity_poly.pdbx_strand_id
1 'polypeptide(L)'
;MGKVIKVSGPLVVADGMADANMADVVRVGPKQLIGEILNMTGDRASIQVYEETSGLGPGAEVVSTGAPLSVELGPGLIESIYDGIQRPLEEIRSMAGAHIPRGIQAPPLPEDKKWDFTPVAKPGDAVVAGDVLGTVPETASVLHKIMVPHRMDGTVEWVAEAGAYTIRDVIAKVRLADGSLKELTMVQKWPVRVGR
;
A
#
# COMPACT_ATOMS: atom_id res chain seq x y z
N MET A 1 15.93 -13.45 -4.15
CA MET A 1 14.97 -14.44 -3.63
C MET A 1 15.70 -15.25 -2.57
N GLY A 2 15.26 -15.11 -1.32
CA GLY A 2 15.95 -15.71 -0.18
C GLY A 2 15.32 -17.04 0.27
N LYS A 3 16.01 -17.69 1.22
CA LYS A 3 15.54 -18.93 1.86
C LYS A 3 15.63 -18.84 3.37
N VAL A 4 14.61 -19.31 4.06
CA VAL A 4 14.60 -19.43 5.51
C VAL A 4 15.72 -20.38 5.96
N ILE A 5 16.51 -19.97 6.92
CA ILE A 5 17.54 -20.79 7.56
C ILE A 5 17.22 -21.09 9.03
N LYS A 6 16.42 -20.25 9.68
CA LYS A 6 16.02 -20.43 11.09
C LYS A 6 14.64 -19.83 11.33
N VAL A 7 13.84 -20.51 12.14
CA VAL A 7 12.56 -20.01 12.66
C VAL A 7 12.59 -20.08 14.19
N SER A 8 12.23 -18.99 14.86
CA SER A 8 12.18 -18.89 16.32
C SER A 8 10.98 -18.04 16.73
N GLY A 9 9.82 -18.66 16.84
CA GLY A 9 8.55 -17.95 17.03
C GLY A 9 8.30 -16.98 15.84
N PRO A 10 7.99 -15.72 16.09
CA PRO A 10 7.73 -14.75 15.02
C PRO A 10 9.02 -14.28 14.30
N LEU A 11 10.20 -14.62 14.84
CA LEU A 11 11.48 -14.25 14.24
C LEU A 11 11.93 -15.32 13.25
N VAL A 12 12.13 -14.92 12.03
CA VAL A 12 12.61 -15.75 10.93
C VAL A 12 13.94 -15.16 10.44
N VAL A 13 14.94 -16.02 10.22
CA VAL A 13 16.19 -15.61 9.59
C VAL A 13 16.25 -16.23 8.21
N ALA A 14 16.49 -15.43 7.19
CA ALA A 14 16.65 -15.85 5.81
C ALA A 14 18.01 -15.45 5.25
N ASP A 15 18.53 -16.27 4.35
CA ASP A 15 19.75 -16.07 3.59
C ASP A 15 19.45 -15.76 2.13
N GLY A 16 20.38 -15.16 1.37
CA GLY A 16 20.18 -14.81 -0.04
C GLY A 16 19.28 -13.58 -0.24
N MET A 17 19.30 -12.61 0.68
CA MET A 17 18.48 -11.41 0.67
C MET A 17 19.27 -10.14 0.28
N ALA A 18 20.36 -10.27 -0.46
CA ALA A 18 21.26 -9.14 -0.81
C ALA A 18 20.56 -7.96 -1.49
N ASP A 19 19.47 -8.22 -2.21
CA ASP A 19 18.71 -7.20 -2.96
C ASP A 19 17.61 -6.53 -2.11
N ALA A 20 17.47 -6.92 -0.83
CA ALA A 20 16.46 -6.36 0.06
C ALA A 20 17.05 -5.27 0.96
N ASN A 21 16.19 -4.43 1.50
CA ASN A 21 16.57 -3.36 2.41
C ASN A 21 15.93 -3.56 3.80
N MET A 22 16.49 -2.90 4.80
CA MET A 22 15.86 -2.80 6.12
C MET A 22 14.48 -2.17 5.99
N ALA A 23 13.53 -2.66 6.77
CA ALA A 23 12.13 -2.28 6.78
C ALA A 23 11.33 -2.70 5.53
N ASP A 24 11.93 -3.39 4.56
CA ASP A 24 11.14 -3.98 3.47
C ASP A 24 10.16 -5.02 4.01
N VAL A 25 8.96 -4.99 3.46
CA VAL A 25 7.98 -6.06 3.65
C VAL A 25 8.41 -7.27 2.83
N VAL A 26 8.30 -8.44 3.43
CA VAL A 26 8.59 -9.72 2.79
C VAL A 26 7.41 -10.67 2.86
N ARG A 27 7.37 -11.60 1.92
CA ARG A 27 6.45 -12.74 1.88
C ARG A 27 7.23 -14.00 2.20
N VAL A 28 6.80 -14.73 3.24
CA VAL A 28 7.56 -15.86 3.79
C VAL A 28 6.78 -17.17 3.61
N GLY A 29 7.42 -18.14 2.98
CA GLY A 29 6.93 -19.50 2.80
C GLY A 29 5.74 -19.64 1.85
N PRO A 30 5.20 -20.87 1.73
CA PRO A 30 4.16 -21.18 0.75
C PRO A 30 2.82 -20.46 1.04
N LYS A 31 2.58 -20.07 2.29
CA LYS A 31 1.41 -19.29 2.68
C LYS A 31 1.57 -17.79 2.50
N GLN A 32 2.74 -17.34 2.01
CA GLN A 32 3.01 -15.92 1.77
C GLN A 32 2.81 -15.03 3.01
N LEU A 33 3.23 -15.55 4.19
CA LEU A 33 3.09 -14.84 5.46
C LEU A 33 3.78 -13.49 5.39
N ILE A 34 3.11 -12.45 5.89
CA ILE A 34 3.66 -11.09 5.86
C ILE A 34 4.66 -10.91 6.99
N GLY A 35 5.84 -10.40 6.66
CA GLY A 35 6.87 -10.02 7.62
C GLY A 35 7.60 -8.76 7.20
N GLU A 36 8.39 -8.20 8.10
CA GLU A 36 9.22 -7.01 7.89
C GLU A 36 10.67 -7.34 8.24
N ILE A 37 11.61 -6.86 7.44
CA ILE A 37 13.04 -6.99 7.72
C ILE A 37 13.42 -6.03 8.84
N LEU A 38 13.83 -6.59 9.99
CA LEU A 38 14.28 -5.81 11.14
C LEU A 38 15.76 -5.43 11.04
N ASN A 39 16.57 -6.34 10.51
CA ASN A 39 18.02 -6.17 10.42
C ASN A 39 18.60 -6.96 9.25
N MET A 40 19.67 -6.44 8.67
CA MET A 40 20.45 -7.06 7.62
C MET A 40 21.91 -7.23 8.06
N THR A 41 22.49 -8.40 7.79
CA THR A 41 23.92 -8.67 8.00
C THR A 41 24.46 -9.38 6.76
N GLY A 42 25.08 -8.62 5.87
CA GLY A 42 25.44 -9.13 4.53
C GLY A 42 24.18 -9.42 3.72
N ASP A 43 24.07 -10.65 3.22
CA ASP A 43 22.89 -11.14 2.49
C ASP A 43 21.84 -11.82 3.39
N ARG A 44 22.07 -11.81 4.71
CA ARG A 44 21.21 -12.43 5.72
C ARG A 44 20.27 -11.43 6.35
N ALA A 45 18.95 -11.71 6.31
CA ALA A 45 17.91 -10.89 6.87
C ALA A 45 17.31 -11.52 8.13
N SER A 46 17.14 -10.72 9.17
CA SER A 46 16.28 -11.03 10.34
C SER A 46 14.93 -10.41 10.14
N ILE A 47 13.89 -11.24 10.08
CA ILE A 47 12.53 -10.91 9.68
C ILE A 47 11.59 -11.14 10.84
N GLN A 48 10.75 -10.16 11.16
CA GLN A 48 9.60 -10.34 12.04
C GLN A 48 8.38 -10.67 11.19
N VAL A 49 7.84 -11.87 11.37
CA VAL A 49 6.59 -12.28 10.73
C VAL A 49 5.42 -11.86 11.61
N TYR A 50 4.40 -11.24 11.04
CA TYR A 50 3.23 -10.73 11.76
C TYR A 50 2.15 -11.79 12.03
N GLU A 51 2.28 -12.92 11.38
CA GLU A 51 1.36 -14.04 11.50
C GLU A 51 2.04 -15.23 12.17
N GLU A 52 1.25 -16.22 12.57
CA GLU A 52 1.76 -17.44 13.18
C GLU A 52 2.64 -18.25 12.20
N THR A 53 3.84 -18.59 12.63
CA THR A 53 4.86 -19.27 11.81
C THR A 53 4.83 -20.81 11.92
N SER A 54 3.83 -21.40 12.60
CA SER A 54 3.71 -22.84 12.73
C SER A 54 3.69 -23.56 11.38
N GLY A 55 4.58 -24.53 11.22
CA GLY A 55 4.78 -25.27 9.97
C GLY A 55 5.72 -24.58 8.96
N LEU A 56 6.26 -23.40 9.29
CA LEU A 56 7.35 -22.79 8.54
C LEU A 56 8.69 -23.39 8.99
N GLY A 57 9.54 -23.76 8.06
CA GLY A 57 10.83 -24.38 8.34
C GLY A 57 11.94 -23.90 7.41
N PRO A 58 13.19 -24.35 7.68
CA PRO A 58 14.31 -24.06 6.79
C PRO A 58 14.06 -24.50 5.36
N GLY A 59 14.56 -23.71 4.40
CA GLY A 59 14.37 -23.93 2.95
C GLY A 59 13.11 -23.27 2.36
N ALA A 60 12.18 -22.76 3.19
CA ALA A 60 11.04 -22.01 2.71
C ALA A 60 11.49 -20.71 2.03
N GLU A 61 10.79 -20.33 0.97
CA GLU A 61 11.15 -19.13 0.19
C GLU A 61 10.80 -17.84 0.92
N VAL A 62 11.62 -16.82 0.69
CA VAL A 62 11.38 -15.45 1.14
C VAL A 62 11.52 -14.51 -0.04
N VAL A 63 10.48 -13.71 -0.29
CA VAL A 63 10.44 -12.73 -1.38
C VAL A 63 10.26 -11.34 -0.78
N SER A 64 11.20 -10.43 -1.06
CA SER A 64 11.03 -9.01 -0.72
C SER A 64 10.06 -8.36 -1.70
N THR A 65 9.23 -7.46 -1.18
CA THR A 65 8.39 -6.58 -2.01
C THR A 65 9.15 -5.37 -2.55
N GLY A 66 10.39 -5.13 -2.06
CA GLY A 66 11.20 -3.97 -2.40
C GLY A 66 10.66 -2.65 -1.86
N ALA A 67 9.73 -2.70 -0.92
CA ALA A 67 9.11 -1.53 -0.33
C ALA A 67 8.80 -1.73 1.17
N PRO A 68 8.87 -0.67 1.98
CA PRO A 68 8.49 -0.72 3.38
C PRO A 68 6.98 -0.91 3.55
N LEU A 69 6.59 -1.31 4.77
CA LEU A 69 5.17 -1.39 5.12
C LEU A 69 4.50 -0.04 4.86
N SER A 70 3.52 -0.07 3.99
CA SER A 70 2.81 1.11 3.51
C SER A 70 1.31 0.87 3.58
N VAL A 71 0.57 1.93 3.83
CA VAL A 71 -0.89 1.93 3.78
C VAL A 71 -1.38 2.61 2.49
N GLU A 72 -2.51 2.17 1.99
CA GLU A 72 -3.22 2.82 0.90
C GLU A 72 -4.20 3.84 1.47
N LEU A 73 -4.02 5.09 1.09
CA LEU A 73 -4.86 6.21 1.51
C LEU A 73 -5.70 6.65 0.32
N GLY A 74 -7.02 6.56 0.46
CA GLY A 74 -7.98 6.89 -0.60
C GLY A 74 -9.41 6.77 -0.12
N PRO A 75 -10.41 7.05 -0.98
CA PRO A 75 -11.81 6.88 -0.65
C PRO A 75 -12.15 5.42 -0.30
N GLY A 76 -12.94 5.24 0.76
CA GLY A 76 -13.31 3.93 1.30
C GLY A 76 -12.62 3.55 2.61
N LEU A 77 -11.76 4.44 3.13
CA LEU A 77 -11.16 4.25 4.46
C LEU A 77 -12.15 4.52 5.60
N ILE A 78 -13.00 5.52 5.42
CA ILE A 78 -13.95 5.95 6.47
C ILE A 78 -15.02 4.88 6.65
N GLU A 79 -15.36 4.60 7.91
CA GLU A 79 -16.31 3.57 8.34
C GLU A 79 -15.85 2.12 8.12
N SER A 80 -14.59 1.90 7.70
CA SER A 80 -14.00 0.57 7.57
C SER A 80 -13.13 0.22 8.78
N ILE A 81 -13.11 -1.06 9.16
CA ILE A 81 -12.29 -1.57 10.26
C ILE A 81 -11.17 -2.42 9.68
N TYR A 82 -9.95 -2.12 10.09
CA TYR A 82 -8.73 -2.76 9.59
C TYR A 82 -7.95 -3.43 10.71
N ASP A 83 -7.15 -4.42 10.34
CA ASP A 83 -6.10 -4.93 11.22
C ASP A 83 -4.81 -4.07 11.12
N GLY A 84 -3.74 -4.48 11.84
CA GLY A 84 -2.48 -3.74 11.93
C GLY A 84 -1.67 -3.64 10.63
N ILE A 85 -2.07 -4.32 9.55
CA ILE A 85 -1.43 -4.29 8.23
C ILE A 85 -2.42 -3.88 7.12
N GLN A 86 -3.47 -3.18 7.51
CA GLN A 86 -4.51 -2.64 6.64
C GLN A 86 -5.29 -3.70 5.85
N ARG A 87 -5.59 -4.87 6.45
CA ARG A 87 -6.55 -5.79 5.84
C ARG A 87 -7.96 -5.47 6.35
N PRO A 88 -8.96 -5.27 5.47
CA PRO A 88 -10.32 -4.94 5.88
C PRO A 88 -10.99 -6.17 6.51
N LEU A 89 -11.40 -6.05 7.79
CA LEU A 89 -11.90 -7.19 8.57
C LEU A 89 -13.24 -7.71 8.07
N GLU A 90 -14.10 -6.86 7.52
CA GLU A 90 -15.38 -7.29 6.96
C GLU A 90 -15.21 -8.12 5.69
N GLU A 91 -14.29 -7.71 4.82
CA GLU A 91 -13.95 -8.47 3.63
C GLU A 91 -13.37 -9.83 3.99
N ILE A 92 -12.43 -9.87 4.95
CA ILE A 92 -11.87 -11.12 5.44
C ILE A 92 -12.96 -12.02 6.02
N ARG A 93 -13.89 -11.45 6.78
CA ARG A 93 -15.02 -12.19 7.35
C ARG A 93 -15.93 -12.78 6.28
N SER A 94 -16.18 -12.04 5.21
CA SER A 94 -16.98 -12.52 4.08
C SER A 94 -16.30 -13.67 3.32
N MET A 95 -14.97 -13.60 3.19
CA MET A 95 -14.16 -14.61 2.49
C MET A 95 -13.91 -15.88 3.31
N ALA A 96 -13.69 -15.75 4.62
CA ALA A 96 -13.15 -16.82 5.47
C ALA A 96 -13.97 -17.11 6.75
N GLY A 97 -15.03 -16.37 7.00
CA GLY A 97 -15.88 -16.54 8.19
C GLY A 97 -15.29 -15.90 9.45
N ALA A 98 -15.50 -16.56 10.61
CA ALA A 98 -15.17 -15.98 11.92
C ALA A 98 -13.67 -16.00 12.27
N HIS A 99 -12.85 -16.71 11.51
CA HIS A 99 -11.41 -16.84 11.75
C HIS A 99 -10.61 -16.26 10.61
N ILE A 100 -9.52 -15.56 10.93
CA ILE A 100 -8.59 -15.00 9.93
C ILE A 100 -7.56 -16.09 9.56
N PRO A 101 -7.64 -16.68 8.35
CA PRO A 101 -6.65 -17.64 7.90
C PRO A 101 -5.27 -16.98 7.69
N ARG A 102 -4.22 -17.76 7.94
CA ARG A 102 -2.85 -17.29 7.69
C ARG A 102 -2.62 -17.05 6.20
N GLY A 103 -1.99 -15.92 5.88
CA GLY A 103 -1.66 -15.52 4.51
C GLY A 103 -2.85 -15.03 3.69
N ILE A 104 -4.04 -14.84 4.31
CA ILE A 104 -5.18 -14.26 3.60
C ILE A 104 -4.84 -12.85 3.12
N GLN A 105 -5.23 -12.53 1.90
CA GLN A 105 -5.05 -11.22 1.30
C GLN A 105 -6.42 -10.67 0.90
N ALA A 106 -6.64 -9.42 1.22
CA ALA A 106 -7.81 -8.66 0.77
C ALA A 106 -7.34 -7.27 0.34
N PRO A 107 -7.89 -6.70 -0.74
CA PRO A 107 -7.58 -5.32 -1.11
C PRO A 107 -7.90 -4.38 0.04
N PRO A 108 -7.00 -3.44 0.40
CA PRO A 108 -7.24 -2.54 1.53
C PRO A 108 -8.37 -1.54 1.29
N LEU A 109 -8.71 -1.29 0.03
CA LEU A 109 -9.78 -0.38 -0.38
C LEU A 109 -10.69 -1.06 -1.41
N PRO A 110 -11.97 -0.67 -1.50
CA PRO A 110 -12.92 -1.23 -2.47
C PRO A 110 -12.55 -0.80 -3.90
N GLU A 111 -11.94 -1.71 -4.68
CA GLU A 111 -11.41 -1.41 -6.01
C GLU A 111 -12.50 -1.25 -7.09
N ASP A 112 -13.62 -1.98 -6.95
CA ASP A 112 -14.71 -1.96 -7.93
C ASP A 112 -15.73 -0.84 -7.69
N LYS A 113 -15.70 -0.21 -6.50
CA LYS A 113 -16.62 0.86 -6.16
C LYS A 113 -16.28 2.11 -6.95
N LYS A 114 -17.31 2.69 -7.58
CA LYS A 114 -17.19 3.99 -8.25
C LYS A 114 -17.53 5.11 -7.30
N TRP A 115 -16.76 6.20 -7.42
CA TRP A 115 -16.83 7.39 -6.62
C TRP A 115 -17.05 8.60 -7.51
N ASP A 116 -17.93 9.50 -7.10
CA ASP A 116 -18.24 10.73 -7.83
C ASP A 116 -17.13 11.75 -7.66
N PHE A 117 -16.19 11.74 -8.60
CA PHE A 117 -15.07 12.66 -8.61
C PHE A 117 -15.47 14.03 -9.16
N THR A 118 -15.08 15.08 -8.46
CA THR A 118 -15.23 16.47 -8.91
C THR A 118 -13.84 17.12 -8.97
N PRO A 119 -13.34 17.53 -10.15
CA PRO A 119 -12.05 18.19 -10.28
C PRO A 119 -12.05 19.57 -9.61
N VAL A 120 -10.92 19.93 -9.00
CA VAL A 120 -10.64 21.24 -8.43
C VAL A 120 -9.50 21.91 -9.20
N ALA A 121 -8.44 21.15 -9.47
CA ALA A 121 -7.32 21.60 -10.29
C ALA A 121 -7.68 21.66 -11.79
N LYS A 122 -6.96 22.48 -12.54
CA LYS A 122 -7.14 22.64 -13.99
C LYS A 122 -5.83 22.38 -14.74
N PRO A 123 -5.88 21.97 -16.01
CA PRO A 123 -4.69 21.91 -16.84
C PRO A 123 -3.97 23.27 -16.88
N GLY A 124 -2.66 23.24 -16.67
CA GLY A 124 -1.81 24.43 -16.56
C GLY A 124 -1.54 24.91 -15.13
N ASP A 125 -2.26 24.43 -14.13
CA ASP A 125 -2.00 24.79 -12.74
C ASP A 125 -0.65 24.23 -12.27
N ALA A 126 0.16 25.08 -11.64
CA ALA A 126 1.33 24.63 -10.88
C ALA A 126 0.87 24.05 -9.54
N VAL A 127 1.33 22.86 -9.21
CA VAL A 127 0.92 22.13 -8.00
C VAL A 127 2.13 21.62 -7.23
N VAL A 128 1.96 21.56 -5.92
CA VAL A 128 2.93 20.98 -4.97
C VAL A 128 2.27 19.91 -4.11
N ALA A 129 3.10 19.12 -3.42
CA ALA A 129 2.62 18.09 -2.52
C ALA A 129 1.56 18.63 -1.53
N GLY A 130 0.39 17.96 -1.47
CA GLY A 130 -0.73 18.35 -0.62
C GLY A 130 -1.79 19.23 -1.30
N ASP A 131 -1.51 19.79 -2.47
CA ASP A 131 -2.52 20.53 -3.24
C ASP A 131 -3.67 19.61 -3.68
N VAL A 132 -4.89 20.14 -3.69
CA VAL A 132 -6.10 19.39 -3.98
C VAL A 132 -6.33 19.31 -5.49
N LEU A 133 -6.29 18.11 -6.03
CA LEU A 133 -6.62 17.82 -7.44
C LEU A 133 -8.11 17.73 -7.69
N GLY A 134 -8.85 17.19 -6.74
CA GLY A 134 -10.28 17.03 -6.82
C GLY A 134 -10.86 16.51 -5.51
N THR A 135 -12.17 16.32 -5.47
CA THR A 135 -12.90 15.88 -4.28
C THR A 135 -13.85 14.74 -4.60
N VAL A 136 -14.14 13.94 -3.58
CA VAL A 136 -15.08 12.82 -3.63
C VAL A 136 -15.95 12.85 -2.37
N PRO A 137 -17.29 12.86 -2.45
CA PRO A 137 -18.15 12.67 -1.29
C PRO A 137 -18.04 11.21 -0.83
N GLU A 138 -17.26 10.97 0.23
CA GLU A 138 -17.01 9.61 0.75
C GLU A 138 -18.17 9.14 1.62
N THR A 139 -18.64 10.02 2.52
CA THR A 139 -19.84 9.82 3.33
C THR A 139 -20.70 11.09 3.31
N ALA A 140 -21.85 11.05 3.95
CA ALA A 140 -22.74 12.22 4.06
C ALA A 140 -22.06 13.45 4.73
N SER A 141 -21.05 13.20 5.57
CA SER A 141 -20.34 14.23 6.34
C SER A 141 -18.87 14.42 5.93
N VAL A 142 -18.31 13.54 5.10
CA VAL A 142 -16.90 13.57 4.74
C VAL A 142 -16.73 13.78 3.25
N LEU A 143 -16.16 14.93 2.91
CA LEU A 143 -15.68 15.24 1.56
C LEU A 143 -14.18 14.89 1.47
N HIS A 144 -13.89 13.76 0.87
CA HIS A 144 -12.51 13.30 0.67
C HIS A 144 -11.79 14.19 -0.35
N LYS A 145 -10.61 14.67 0.00
CA LYS A 145 -9.75 15.48 -0.86
C LYS A 145 -8.68 14.60 -1.50
N ILE A 146 -8.70 14.51 -2.82
CA ILE A 146 -7.64 13.85 -3.58
C ILE A 146 -6.53 14.85 -3.79
N MET A 147 -5.35 14.55 -3.22
CA MET A 147 -4.23 15.50 -3.17
C MET A 147 -3.04 15.00 -3.98
N VAL A 148 -2.18 15.95 -4.39
CA VAL A 148 -0.87 15.66 -4.99
C VAL A 148 -0.03 14.88 -3.98
N PRO A 149 0.59 13.74 -4.38
CA PRO A 149 1.41 12.91 -3.51
C PRO A 149 2.60 13.65 -2.91
N HIS A 150 3.07 13.14 -1.75
CA HIS A 150 4.26 13.66 -1.08
C HIS A 150 5.50 13.66 -2.00
N ARG A 151 6.34 14.67 -1.88
CA ARG A 151 7.56 14.88 -2.70
C ARG A 151 7.28 14.96 -4.20
N MET A 152 6.13 15.46 -4.58
CA MET A 152 5.77 15.69 -5.96
C MET A 152 5.38 17.16 -6.16
N ASP A 153 6.02 17.79 -7.12
CA ASP A 153 5.73 19.13 -7.60
C ASP A 153 5.81 19.16 -9.12
N GLY A 154 4.99 19.99 -9.74
CA GLY A 154 4.92 20.03 -11.20
C GLY A 154 3.76 20.86 -11.73
N THR A 155 3.39 20.60 -12.96
CA THR A 155 2.27 21.27 -13.64
C THR A 155 1.23 20.23 -14.04
N VAL A 156 -0.04 20.49 -13.74
CA VAL A 156 -1.15 19.65 -14.17
C VAL A 156 -1.25 19.71 -15.69
N GLU A 157 -1.09 18.57 -16.34
CA GLU A 157 -1.25 18.48 -17.80
C GLU A 157 -2.67 18.11 -18.19
N TRP A 158 -3.27 17.26 -17.40
CA TRP A 158 -4.64 16.78 -17.60
C TRP A 158 -5.29 16.41 -16.27
N VAL A 159 -6.58 16.64 -16.16
CA VAL A 159 -7.43 16.19 -15.06
C VAL A 159 -8.72 15.62 -15.63
N ALA A 160 -9.24 14.56 -15.02
CA ALA A 160 -10.49 13.94 -15.40
C ALA A 160 -11.67 14.91 -15.19
N GLU A 161 -12.66 14.84 -16.06
CA GLU A 161 -13.93 15.56 -15.89
C GLU A 161 -14.70 15.01 -14.68
N ALA A 162 -15.69 15.77 -14.22
CA ALA A 162 -16.58 15.29 -13.16
C ALA A 162 -17.29 14.02 -13.61
N GLY A 163 -17.25 12.96 -12.78
CA GLY A 163 -17.80 11.67 -13.17
C GLY A 163 -17.51 10.57 -12.16
N ALA A 164 -18.01 9.37 -12.45
CA ALA A 164 -17.87 8.20 -11.60
C ALA A 164 -16.64 7.37 -12.00
N TYR A 165 -15.66 7.31 -11.13
CA TYR A 165 -14.38 6.61 -11.34
C TYR A 165 -14.12 5.64 -10.20
N THR A 166 -13.38 4.58 -10.49
CA THR A 166 -12.79 3.70 -9.46
C THR A 166 -11.56 4.37 -8.83
N ILE A 167 -11.14 3.85 -7.70
CA ILE A 167 -9.93 4.37 -7.02
C ILE A 167 -8.64 4.14 -7.82
N ARG A 168 -8.65 3.23 -8.79
CA ARG A 168 -7.49 2.89 -9.65
C ARG A 168 -7.50 3.63 -11.00
N ASP A 169 -8.61 4.26 -11.36
CA ASP A 169 -8.66 5.06 -12.59
C ASP A 169 -7.73 6.28 -12.48
N VAL A 170 -7.09 6.63 -13.58
CA VAL A 170 -6.26 7.83 -13.66
C VAL A 170 -7.17 9.06 -13.65
N ILE A 171 -6.99 9.94 -12.65
CA ILE A 171 -7.80 11.15 -12.48
C ILE A 171 -7.01 12.44 -12.78
N ALA A 172 -5.69 12.37 -12.80
CA ALA A 172 -4.86 13.51 -13.20
C ALA A 172 -3.52 13.04 -13.77
N LYS A 173 -2.90 13.90 -14.60
CA LYS A 173 -1.53 13.73 -15.08
C LYS A 173 -0.75 14.99 -14.76
N VAL A 174 0.38 14.81 -14.08
CA VAL A 174 1.26 15.92 -13.66
C VAL A 174 2.61 15.76 -14.32
N ARG A 175 3.07 16.82 -14.96
CA ARG A 175 4.41 16.92 -15.53
C ARG A 175 5.36 17.44 -14.47
N LEU A 176 6.37 16.65 -14.13
CA LEU A 176 7.39 17.00 -13.15
C LEU A 176 8.47 17.90 -13.76
N ALA A 177 9.32 18.48 -12.90
CA ALA A 177 10.42 19.36 -13.31
C ALA A 177 11.45 18.67 -14.24
N ASP A 178 11.62 17.35 -14.13
CA ASP A 178 12.48 16.54 -15.00
C ASP A 178 11.85 16.21 -16.36
N GLY A 179 10.64 16.73 -16.63
CA GLY A 179 9.88 16.46 -17.85
C GLY A 179 9.11 15.16 -17.86
N SER A 180 9.23 14.31 -16.84
CA SER A 180 8.47 13.06 -16.76
C SER A 180 6.99 13.33 -16.48
N LEU A 181 6.12 12.48 -17.05
CA LEU A 181 4.67 12.55 -16.82
C LEU A 181 4.28 11.49 -15.79
N LYS A 182 3.62 11.92 -14.72
CA LYS A 182 3.09 11.03 -13.68
C LYS A 182 1.58 10.97 -13.75
N GLU A 183 1.06 9.74 -13.83
CA GLU A 183 -0.36 9.46 -13.73
C GLU A 183 -0.75 9.29 -12.27
N LEU A 184 -1.80 9.99 -11.86
CA LEU A 184 -2.29 10.00 -10.49
C LEU A 184 -3.68 9.40 -10.44
N THR A 185 -3.90 8.56 -9.43
CA THR A 185 -5.19 7.94 -9.10
C THR A 185 -5.74 8.53 -7.80
N MET A 186 -6.87 8.05 -7.33
CA MET A 186 -7.42 8.50 -6.05
C MET A 186 -6.68 7.90 -4.85
N VAL A 187 -5.73 6.98 -5.05
CA VAL A 187 -5.00 6.27 -3.99
C VAL A 187 -3.57 6.74 -3.91
N GLN A 188 -3.11 6.99 -2.69
CA GLN A 188 -1.70 7.20 -2.36
C GLN A 188 -1.19 6.06 -1.48
N LYS A 189 0.02 5.56 -1.76
CA LYS A 189 0.75 4.66 -0.85
C LYS A 189 1.61 5.49 0.10
N TRP A 190 1.41 5.28 1.40
CA TRP A 190 2.16 5.99 2.42
C TRP A 190 2.92 5.02 3.32
N PRO A 191 4.27 5.13 3.44
CA PRO A 191 5.05 4.30 4.36
C PRO A 191 4.67 4.62 5.81
N VAL A 192 4.29 3.60 6.60
CA VAL A 192 3.78 3.80 7.97
C VAL A 192 4.78 4.40 8.95
N ARG A 193 6.08 4.28 8.65
CA ARG A 193 7.16 4.80 9.49
C ARG A 193 7.61 6.22 9.13
N VAL A 194 6.99 6.81 8.11
CA VAL A 194 7.30 8.19 7.69
C VAL A 194 6.19 9.10 8.18
N GLY A 195 6.53 10.10 9.01
CA GLY A 195 5.59 11.14 9.43
C GLY A 195 5.05 11.92 8.24
N ARG A 196 3.79 12.34 8.34
CA ARG A 196 3.09 13.11 7.31
C ARG A 196 3.10 14.60 7.64
#